data_271b6fd493b9bcf3612fbfe3336a0b86
#
_entry.id   271b6fd493b9bcf3612fbfe3336a0b86
#
_cell.length_a   1.000
_cell.length_b   1.000
_cell.length_c   1.000
_cell.angle_alpha   90.00
_cell.angle_beta   90.00
_cell.angle_gamma   90.00
#
_symmetry.space_group_name_H-M   'P 1'
#
loop_
_entity.id
_entity.type
_entity.pdbx_description
1 polymer ?
#
loop_
_entity_poly.entity_id
_entity_poly.type
_entity_poly.pdbx_seq_one_letter_code
_entity_poly.pdbx_strand_id
1 'polypeptide(L)'
;MGKPQAAFSGCSAIWSEAKTQPVSSTREVWEAVNESWIVLKDVLARPIRETELPEVLGIIRKQSSLVRGATVGTMLRNDIYNFARIGTFVERSDNIARILDVKYYVLLPSVTLVGSTLDNVQWETILRSASAERAFRWLHGGEARASTIADFLILDRRMPRSLLYCLR
;
A
#
# COMPACT_ATOMS: atom_id res chain seq x y z
N MET A 1 23.00 -0.46 -0.85
CA MET A 1 22.24 -0.94 0.33
C MET A 1 21.47 0.25 0.90
N GLY A 2 20.27 0.52 0.40
CA GLY A 2 19.40 1.62 0.88
C GLY A 2 18.66 1.19 2.14
N LYS A 3 18.75 1.98 3.19
CA LYS A 3 18.03 1.74 4.46
C LYS A 3 16.51 1.82 4.22
N PRO A 4 15.70 0.95 4.82
CA PRO A 4 14.23 0.97 4.70
C PRO A 4 13.60 2.08 5.56
N GLN A 5 14.08 3.31 5.43
CA GLN A 5 13.66 4.45 6.26
C GLN A 5 12.40 5.17 5.74
N ALA A 6 12.03 4.96 4.48
CA ALA A 6 10.93 5.71 3.86
C ALA A 6 9.53 5.19 4.21
N ALA A 7 9.37 3.90 4.54
CA ALA A 7 8.05 3.33 4.89
C ALA A 7 7.56 3.73 6.30
N PHE A 8 8.44 4.23 7.16
CA PHE A 8 8.15 4.59 8.55
C PHE A 8 7.81 6.06 8.77
N SER A 9 8.07 6.94 7.80
CA SER A 9 7.87 8.39 7.99
C SER A 9 6.39 8.76 8.16
N GLY A 10 5.48 8.09 7.47
CA GLY A 10 4.03 8.31 7.63
C GLY A 10 3.49 7.88 9.00
N CYS A 11 3.93 6.71 9.49
CA CYS A 11 3.55 6.24 10.83
C CYS A 11 4.14 7.10 11.96
N SER A 12 5.37 7.60 11.79
CA SER A 12 6.01 8.43 12.83
C SER A 12 5.36 9.82 12.98
N ALA A 13 4.84 10.40 11.89
CA ALA A 13 4.12 11.67 11.93
C ALA A 13 2.78 11.51 12.68
N ILE A 14 1.99 10.49 12.34
CA ILE A 14 0.74 10.15 13.04
C ILE A 14 1.03 9.86 14.52
N TRP A 15 2.17 9.24 14.83
CA TRP A 15 2.56 8.87 16.19
C TRP A 15 3.02 10.04 17.03
N SER A 16 3.73 11.01 16.45
CA SER A 16 4.13 12.24 17.16
C SER A 16 2.92 13.13 17.49
N GLU A 17 1.95 13.19 16.60
CA GLU A 17 0.72 13.96 16.80
C GLU A 17 -0.26 13.28 17.76
N ALA A 18 -0.39 11.96 17.73
CA ALA A 18 -1.19 11.19 18.69
C ALA A 18 -0.68 11.31 20.14
N LYS A 19 0.63 11.54 20.35
CA LYS A 19 1.21 11.79 21.68
C LYS A 19 0.88 13.17 22.24
N THR A 20 0.70 14.14 21.36
CA THR A 20 0.49 15.55 21.79
C THR A 20 -0.95 15.93 22.00
N GLN A 21 -1.92 15.15 21.50
CA GLN A 21 -3.34 15.42 21.71
C GLN A 21 -4.16 14.13 21.88
N PRO A 22 -4.27 13.60 23.11
CA PRO A 22 -5.09 12.41 23.39
C PRO A 22 -6.60 12.63 23.15
N VAL A 23 -7.04 13.85 22.90
CA VAL A 23 -8.44 14.20 22.65
C VAL A 23 -8.90 13.96 21.22
N SER A 24 -7.98 13.77 20.28
CA SER A 24 -8.30 13.71 18.85
C SER A 24 -8.43 12.28 18.28
N SER A 25 -7.89 11.28 18.96
CA SER A 25 -7.99 9.88 18.56
C SER A 25 -8.85 9.10 19.57
N THR A 26 -9.57 8.10 19.09
CA THR A 26 -10.30 7.21 19.98
C THR A 26 -9.32 6.31 20.75
N ARG A 27 -9.75 5.79 21.90
CA ARG A 27 -8.95 4.85 22.70
C ARG A 27 -8.50 3.66 21.87
N GLU A 28 -9.39 3.12 21.04
CA GLU A 28 -9.14 1.97 20.19
C GLU A 28 -8.06 2.25 19.13
N VAL A 29 -8.06 3.45 18.55
CA VAL A 29 -7.02 3.86 17.59
C VAL A 29 -5.67 4.00 18.30
N TRP A 30 -5.66 4.62 19.48
CA TRP A 30 -4.44 4.77 20.25
C TRP A 30 -3.85 3.41 20.66
N GLU A 31 -4.68 2.50 21.16
CA GLU A 31 -4.28 1.15 21.53
C GLU A 31 -3.73 0.37 20.32
N ALA A 32 -4.43 0.43 19.19
CA ALA A 32 -3.98 -0.24 17.95
C ALA A 32 -2.64 0.30 17.43
N VAL A 33 -2.44 1.62 17.47
CA VAL A 33 -1.16 2.23 17.05
C VAL A 33 -0.04 1.85 18.01
N ASN A 34 -0.28 1.89 19.32
CA ASN A 34 0.71 1.54 20.32
C ASN A 34 1.11 0.06 20.27
N GLU A 35 0.14 -0.84 20.16
CA GLU A 35 0.39 -2.28 19.94
C GLU A 35 1.21 -2.50 18.68
N SER A 36 0.79 -1.89 17.57
CA SER A 36 1.51 -2.00 16.30
C SER A 36 2.95 -1.51 16.41
N TRP A 37 3.19 -0.42 17.11
CA TRP A 37 4.53 0.10 17.35
C TRP A 37 5.40 -0.88 18.13
N ILE A 38 4.89 -1.44 19.24
CA ILE A 38 5.62 -2.40 20.08
C ILE A 38 5.99 -3.64 19.26
N VAL A 39 5.01 -4.23 18.55
CA VAL A 39 5.22 -5.43 17.74
C VAL A 39 6.23 -5.17 16.62
N LEU A 40 6.09 -4.05 15.89
CA LEU A 40 7.00 -3.74 14.78
C LEU A 40 8.40 -3.39 15.25
N LYS A 41 8.53 -2.69 16.38
CA LYS A 41 9.81 -2.38 16.98
C LYS A 41 10.56 -3.65 17.35
N ASP A 42 9.89 -4.64 17.94
CA ASP A 42 10.49 -5.93 18.33
C ASP A 42 10.91 -6.73 17.09
N VAL A 43 10.02 -6.90 16.13
CA VAL A 43 10.27 -7.67 14.90
C VAL A 43 11.40 -7.06 14.06
N LEU A 44 11.52 -5.73 14.02
CA LEU A 44 12.51 -5.00 13.23
C LEU A 44 13.79 -4.66 14.01
N ALA A 45 13.90 -5.08 15.28
CA ALA A 45 15.08 -4.83 16.11
C ALA A 45 16.34 -5.56 15.61
N ARG A 46 16.17 -6.65 14.88
CA ARG A 46 17.25 -7.49 14.33
C ARG A 46 17.23 -7.48 12.79
N PRO A 47 18.36 -7.77 12.14
CA PRO A 47 18.39 -7.99 10.68
C PRO A 47 17.47 -9.16 10.30
N ILE A 48 16.61 -8.94 9.33
CA ILE A 48 15.64 -9.92 8.83
C ILE A 48 16.34 -10.78 7.78
N ARG A 49 16.30 -12.09 7.95
CA ARG A 49 16.75 -13.05 6.93
C ARG A 49 15.73 -13.15 5.81
N GLU A 50 16.18 -13.49 4.62
CA GLU A 50 15.32 -13.63 3.46
C GLU A 50 14.20 -14.66 3.67
N THR A 51 14.49 -15.75 4.39
CA THR A 51 13.52 -16.79 4.75
C THR A 51 12.44 -16.32 5.74
N GLU A 52 12.72 -15.30 6.54
CA GLU A 52 11.80 -14.72 7.52
C GLU A 52 10.93 -13.59 6.91
N LEU A 53 11.30 -13.10 5.74
CA LEU A 53 10.64 -11.97 5.09
C LEU A 53 9.11 -12.14 4.90
N PRO A 54 8.59 -13.31 4.46
CA PRO A 54 7.15 -13.51 4.30
C PRO A 54 6.39 -13.37 5.63
N GLU A 55 6.97 -13.88 6.74
CA GLU A 55 6.37 -13.79 8.08
C GLU A 55 6.34 -12.34 8.56
N VAL A 56 7.46 -11.63 8.44
CA VAL A 56 7.57 -10.20 8.81
C VAL A 56 6.59 -9.35 8.02
N LEU A 57 6.50 -9.55 6.72
CA LEU A 57 5.51 -8.85 5.88
C LEU A 57 4.07 -9.20 6.27
N GLY A 58 3.82 -10.43 6.71
CA GLY A 58 2.54 -10.86 7.27
C GLY A 58 2.17 -10.08 8.53
N ILE A 59 3.13 -9.91 9.44
CA ILE A 59 2.96 -9.12 10.68
C ILE A 59 2.67 -7.66 10.34
N ILE A 60 3.47 -7.03 9.47
CA ILE A 60 3.27 -5.64 9.04
C ILE A 60 1.86 -5.44 8.47
N ARG A 61 1.42 -6.36 7.60
CA ARG A 61 0.08 -6.31 7.02
C ARG A 61 -1.03 -6.44 8.07
N LYS A 62 -0.86 -7.33 9.06
CA LYS A 62 -1.81 -7.51 10.16
C LYS A 62 -1.92 -6.23 10.99
N GLN A 63 -0.81 -5.65 11.40
CA GLN A 63 -0.79 -4.43 12.21
C GLN A 63 -1.38 -3.23 11.44
N SER A 64 -1.03 -3.07 10.18
CA SER A 64 -1.63 -2.04 9.31
C SER A 64 -3.15 -2.20 9.19
N SER A 65 -3.65 -3.43 9.13
CA SER A 65 -5.10 -3.71 9.05
C SER A 65 -5.80 -3.42 10.37
N LEU A 66 -5.15 -3.67 11.52
CA LEU A 66 -5.66 -3.38 12.85
C LEU A 66 -5.86 -1.86 13.03
N VAL A 67 -4.82 -1.07 12.77
CA VAL A 67 -4.88 0.40 12.88
C VAL A 67 -5.95 0.97 11.95
N ARG A 68 -6.03 0.49 10.71
CA ARG A 68 -7.05 0.92 9.76
C ARG A 68 -8.45 0.56 10.23
N GLY A 69 -8.64 -0.65 10.74
CA GLY A 69 -9.92 -1.12 11.27
C GLY A 69 -10.39 -0.24 12.43
N ALA A 70 -9.52 0.04 13.40
CA ALA A 70 -9.80 0.93 14.51
C ALA A 70 -10.15 2.34 14.01
N THR A 71 -9.34 2.93 13.13
CA THR A 71 -9.56 4.27 12.56
C THR A 71 -10.92 4.36 11.87
N VAL A 72 -11.23 3.41 10.98
CA VAL A 72 -12.50 3.43 10.24
C VAL A 72 -13.70 3.11 11.12
N GLY A 73 -13.51 2.24 12.12
CA GLY A 73 -14.59 1.75 12.96
C GLY A 73 -15.00 2.72 14.09
N THR A 74 -14.05 3.51 14.61
CA THR A 74 -14.28 4.24 15.87
C THR A 74 -14.09 5.75 15.79
N MET A 75 -13.32 6.27 14.82
CA MET A 75 -13.11 7.72 14.73
C MET A 75 -14.33 8.48 14.23
N LEU A 76 -14.59 9.61 14.87
CA LEU A 76 -15.54 10.58 14.36
C LEU A 76 -15.10 11.09 12.99
N ARG A 77 -16.08 11.28 12.07
CA ARG A 77 -15.84 11.77 10.70
C ARG A 77 -15.64 13.30 10.71
N ASN A 78 -14.52 13.73 11.24
CA ASN A 78 -14.09 15.12 11.34
C ASN A 78 -12.82 15.35 10.51
N ASP A 79 -12.24 16.54 10.60
CA ASP A 79 -11.04 16.91 9.86
C ASP A 79 -9.85 16.00 10.16
N ILE A 80 -9.68 15.55 11.39
CA ILE A 80 -8.59 14.66 11.80
C ILE A 80 -8.70 13.32 11.07
N TYR A 81 -9.90 12.74 11.03
CA TYR A 81 -10.17 11.53 10.25
C TYR A 81 -9.90 11.74 8.76
N ASN A 82 -10.34 12.89 8.23
CA ASN A 82 -10.15 13.21 6.82
C ASN A 82 -8.66 13.36 6.46
N PHE A 83 -7.88 14.03 7.31
CA PHE A 83 -6.42 14.13 7.12
C PHE A 83 -5.73 12.76 7.18
N ALA A 84 -6.08 11.89 8.12
CA ALA A 84 -5.56 10.53 8.18
C ALA A 84 -5.91 9.71 6.91
N ARG A 85 -7.13 9.93 6.37
CA ARG A 85 -7.56 9.34 5.09
C ARG A 85 -6.77 9.87 3.91
N ILE A 86 -6.56 11.18 3.83
CA ILE A 86 -5.74 11.80 2.77
C ILE A 86 -4.34 11.18 2.77
N GLY A 87 -3.67 11.10 3.92
CA GLY A 87 -2.35 10.47 4.03
C GLY A 87 -2.34 9.03 3.51
N THR A 88 -3.37 8.25 3.83
CA THR A 88 -3.51 6.87 3.34
C THR A 88 -3.65 6.81 1.81
N PHE A 89 -4.41 7.72 1.21
CA PHE A 89 -4.62 7.71 -0.24
C PHE A 89 -3.42 8.25 -1.00
N VAL A 90 -2.74 9.26 -0.49
CA VAL A 90 -1.49 9.77 -1.07
C VAL A 90 -0.43 8.66 -1.10
N GLU A 91 -0.24 7.93 0.00
CA GLU A 91 0.69 6.79 0.06
C GLU A 91 0.32 5.69 -0.94
N ARG A 92 -0.97 5.36 -1.08
CA ARG A 92 -1.42 4.37 -2.06
C ARG A 92 -1.16 4.82 -3.49
N SER A 93 -1.39 6.08 -3.79
CA SER A 93 -1.11 6.65 -5.11
C SER A 93 0.38 6.58 -5.43
N ASP A 94 1.24 6.97 -4.49
CA ASP A 94 2.69 6.91 -4.64
C ASP A 94 3.16 5.47 -4.88
N ASN A 95 2.64 4.49 -4.12
CA ASN A 95 2.97 3.09 -4.31
C ASN A 95 2.61 2.57 -5.70
N ILE A 96 1.42 2.88 -6.22
CA ILE A 96 1.03 2.45 -7.57
C ILE A 96 1.85 3.17 -8.63
N ALA A 97 2.09 4.47 -8.48
CA ALA A 97 2.93 5.22 -9.41
C ALA A 97 4.34 4.62 -9.48
N ARG A 98 4.95 4.31 -8.35
CA ARG A 98 6.28 3.66 -8.30
C ARG A 98 6.30 2.26 -8.92
N ILE A 99 5.26 1.45 -8.69
CA ILE A 99 5.18 0.11 -9.30
C ILE A 99 5.10 0.25 -10.82
N LEU A 100 4.34 1.20 -11.35
CA LEU A 100 4.25 1.47 -12.78
C LEU A 100 5.55 2.05 -13.34
N ASP A 101 6.21 2.93 -12.59
CA ASP A 101 7.49 3.53 -12.95
C ASP A 101 8.60 2.46 -13.08
N VAL A 102 8.70 1.57 -12.11
CA VAL A 102 9.63 0.41 -12.17
C VAL A 102 9.38 -0.45 -13.40
N LYS A 103 8.10 -0.67 -13.77
CA LYS A 103 7.76 -1.41 -14.99
C LYS A 103 8.32 -0.73 -16.24
N TYR A 104 8.18 0.58 -16.31
CA TYR A 104 8.57 1.34 -17.49
C TYR A 104 10.09 1.47 -17.65
N TYR A 105 10.79 1.81 -16.57
CA TYR A 105 12.21 2.13 -16.62
C TYR A 105 13.14 0.95 -16.36
N VAL A 106 12.70 -0.06 -15.63
CA VAL A 106 13.58 -1.17 -15.21
C VAL A 106 13.26 -2.46 -15.94
N LEU A 107 11.98 -2.77 -16.12
CA LEU A 107 11.55 -4.05 -16.67
C LEU A 107 11.32 -4.04 -18.19
N LEU A 108 11.34 -2.86 -18.83
CA LEU A 108 11.21 -2.70 -20.29
C LEU A 108 12.48 -2.05 -20.88
N PRO A 109 13.60 -2.76 -20.99
CA PRO A 109 14.84 -2.20 -21.52
C PRO A 109 14.78 -1.89 -23.02
N SER A 110 13.76 -2.37 -23.74
CA SER A 110 13.57 -2.12 -25.17
C SER A 110 12.11 -2.12 -25.58
N VAL A 111 11.74 -1.18 -26.44
CA VAL A 111 10.40 -1.08 -27.04
C VAL A 111 10.01 -2.34 -27.81
N THR A 112 10.98 -3.11 -28.31
CA THR A 112 10.75 -4.36 -29.04
C THR A 112 10.18 -5.49 -28.19
N LEU A 113 10.22 -5.38 -26.87
CA LEU A 113 9.70 -6.38 -25.95
C LEU A 113 8.23 -6.12 -25.55
N VAL A 114 7.64 -5.01 -25.95
CA VAL A 114 6.23 -4.68 -25.70
C VAL A 114 5.34 -5.73 -26.36
N GLY A 115 4.44 -6.32 -25.57
CA GLY A 115 3.53 -7.39 -26.03
C GLY A 115 4.15 -8.79 -26.09
N SER A 116 5.39 -8.96 -25.68
CA SER A 116 6.02 -10.28 -25.56
C SER A 116 5.43 -11.08 -24.39
N THR A 117 5.69 -12.38 -24.39
CA THR A 117 5.32 -13.26 -23.26
C THR A 117 5.92 -12.76 -21.94
N LEU A 118 7.17 -12.28 -21.99
CA LEU A 118 7.82 -11.70 -20.80
C LEU A 118 7.10 -10.45 -20.29
N ASP A 119 6.69 -9.57 -21.19
CA ASP A 119 5.94 -8.37 -20.85
C ASP A 119 4.61 -8.72 -20.16
N ASN A 120 3.88 -9.71 -20.66
CA ASN A 120 2.63 -10.17 -20.04
C ASN A 120 2.84 -10.74 -18.63
N VAL A 121 3.88 -11.56 -18.42
CA VAL A 121 4.23 -12.09 -17.09
C VAL A 121 4.59 -10.96 -16.11
N GLN A 122 5.29 -9.95 -16.59
CA GLN A 122 5.62 -8.77 -15.77
C GLN A 122 4.36 -7.99 -15.37
N TRP A 123 3.41 -7.80 -16.28
CA TRP A 123 2.14 -7.14 -15.98
C TRP A 123 1.29 -7.94 -14.99
N GLU A 124 1.25 -9.26 -15.09
CA GLU A 124 0.61 -10.10 -14.07
C GLU A 124 1.27 -9.95 -12.69
N THR A 125 2.60 -9.85 -12.65
CA THR A 125 3.34 -9.61 -11.41
C THR A 125 2.98 -8.26 -10.79
N ILE A 126 2.80 -7.22 -11.61
CA ILE A 126 2.32 -5.91 -11.16
C ILE A 126 0.91 -6.01 -10.55
N LEU A 127 -0.02 -6.70 -11.20
CA LEU A 127 -1.36 -6.92 -10.66
C LEU A 127 -1.32 -7.63 -9.30
N ARG A 128 -0.45 -8.64 -9.16
CA ARG A 128 -0.25 -9.34 -7.88
C ARG A 128 0.32 -8.42 -6.81
N SER A 129 1.34 -7.63 -7.14
CA SER A 129 1.96 -6.67 -6.23
C SER A 129 0.97 -5.61 -5.75
N ALA A 130 0.10 -5.14 -6.63
CA ALA A 130 -1.00 -4.24 -6.31
C ALA A 130 -2.18 -4.94 -5.59
N SER A 131 -2.12 -6.28 -5.37
CA SER A 131 -3.24 -7.10 -4.89
C SER A 131 -4.52 -6.91 -5.71
N ALA A 132 -4.38 -6.69 -7.01
CA ALA A 132 -5.42 -6.32 -7.96
C ALA A 132 -5.83 -7.46 -8.90
N GLU A 133 -5.05 -8.55 -8.94
CA GLU A 133 -5.18 -9.65 -9.90
C GLU A 133 -6.59 -10.25 -9.94
N ARG A 134 -7.16 -10.58 -8.78
CA ARG A 134 -8.49 -11.21 -8.71
C ARG A 134 -9.60 -10.26 -9.20
N ALA A 135 -9.52 -8.99 -8.80
CA ALA A 135 -10.48 -7.98 -9.23
C ALA A 135 -10.38 -7.72 -10.73
N PHE A 136 -9.16 -7.65 -11.26
CA PHE A 136 -8.91 -7.51 -12.69
C PHE A 136 -9.51 -8.67 -13.49
N ARG A 137 -9.21 -9.91 -13.12
CA ARG A 137 -9.74 -11.11 -13.79
C ARG A 137 -11.26 -11.19 -13.76
N TRP A 138 -11.85 -10.79 -12.64
CA TRP A 138 -13.30 -10.75 -12.51
C TRP A 138 -13.96 -9.74 -13.45
N LEU A 139 -13.33 -8.60 -13.68
CA LEU A 139 -13.86 -7.52 -14.53
C LEU A 139 -13.57 -7.73 -16.02
N HIS A 140 -12.42 -8.28 -16.36
CA HIS A 140 -11.91 -8.34 -17.73
C HIS A 140 -11.80 -9.77 -18.31
N GLY A 141 -12.33 -10.78 -17.64
CA GLY A 141 -12.45 -12.14 -18.17
C GLY A 141 -11.13 -12.86 -18.46
N GLY A 142 -10.01 -12.37 -17.94
CA GLY A 142 -8.72 -13.05 -18.00
C GLY A 142 -7.78 -12.62 -19.12
N GLU A 143 -8.17 -11.77 -20.06
CA GLU A 143 -7.22 -11.18 -21.03
C GLU A 143 -6.36 -10.09 -20.37
N ALA A 144 -5.14 -10.46 -20.00
CA ALA A 144 -4.17 -9.57 -19.37
C ALA A 144 -3.36 -8.77 -20.40
N ARG A 145 -4.00 -7.84 -21.10
CA ARG A 145 -3.28 -6.92 -22.00
C ARG A 145 -2.66 -5.78 -21.18
N ALA A 146 -1.45 -5.40 -21.54
CA ALA A 146 -0.70 -4.32 -20.88
C ALA A 146 -1.51 -3.01 -20.73
N SER A 147 -2.15 -2.57 -21.80
CA SER A 147 -2.99 -1.34 -21.80
C SER A 147 -4.19 -1.46 -20.85
N THR A 148 -4.88 -2.60 -20.87
CA THR A 148 -6.05 -2.82 -20.01
C THR A 148 -5.66 -2.87 -18.53
N ILE A 149 -4.49 -3.43 -18.21
CA ILE A 149 -3.97 -3.46 -16.85
C ILE A 149 -3.56 -2.05 -16.40
N ALA A 150 -2.89 -1.29 -17.27
CA ALA A 150 -2.53 0.10 -16.98
C ALA A 150 -3.79 0.96 -16.74
N ASP A 151 -4.78 0.88 -17.61
CA ASP A 151 -6.06 1.58 -17.45
C ASP A 151 -6.76 1.21 -16.14
N PHE A 152 -6.76 -0.07 -15.78
CA PHE A 152 -7.35 -0.54 -14.53
C PHE A 152 -6.65 0.03 -13.30
N LEU A 153 -5.33 0.06 -13.29
CA LEU A 153 -4.54 0.58 -12.17
C LEU A 153 -4.51 2.11 -12.11
N ILE A 154 -4.73 2.78 -13.22
CA ILE A 154 -4.72 4.26 -13.28
C ILE A 154 -6.13 4.83 -13.18
N LEU A 155 -7.09 4.32 -13.95
CA LEU A 155 -8.36 5.00 -14.22
C LEU A 155 -9.61 4.31 -13.64
N ASP A 156 -9.53 3.07 -13.12
CA ASP A 156 -10.73 2.40 -12.61
C ASP A 156 -11.18 3.01 -11.27
N ARG A 157 -12.41 3.55 -11.28
CA ARG A 157 -13.01 4.22 -10.12
C ARG A 157 -13.42 3.27 -8.99
N ARG A 158 -13.49 1.98 -9.25
CA ARG A 158 -13.92 0.93 -8.31
C ARG A 158 -12.74 0.26 -7.63
N MET A 159 -11.55 0.37 -8.22
CA MET A 159 -10.34 -0.22 -7.67
C MET A 159 -9.77 0.68 -6.55
N PRO A 160 -9.81 0.24 -5.26
CA PRO A 160 -9.40 1.11 -4.13
C PRO A 160 -7.92 1.49 -4.12
N ARG A 161 -7.15 0.97 -5.06
CA ARG A 161 -5.71 1.26 -5.24
C ARG A 161 -5.40 1.91 -6.58
N SER A 162 -6.38 2.19 -7.43
CA SER A 162 -6.12 2.95 -8.64
C SER A 162 -5.76 4.40 -8.30
N LEU A 163 -5.01 5.04 -9.17
CA LEU A 163 -4.65 6.45 -8.99
C LEU A 163 -5.91 7.32 -8.94
N LEU A 164 -6.84 7.10 -9.85
CA LEU A 164 -8.09 7.88 -9.90
C LEU A 164 -8.95 7.72 -8.64
N TYR A 165 -9.03 6.50 -8.08
CA TYR A 165 -9.75 6.27 -6.81
C TYR A 165 -9.10 7.02 -5.64
N CYS A 166 -7.77 7.04 -5.61
CA CYS A 166 -7.03 7.66 -4.52
C CYS A 166 -7.07 9.19 -4.56
N LEU A 167 -7.28 9.79 -5.74
CA LEU A 167 -7.33 11.23 -5.95
C LEU A 167 -8.74 11.84 -5.86
N ARG A 168 -9.75 11.03 -5.61
CA ARG A 168 -11.16 11.44 -5.42
C ARG A 168 -11.54 11.54 -3.96
#